data_409113a093130905c6b8db4d25e9a308
#
_entry.id   409113a093130905c6b8db4d25e9a308
#
_cell.length_a   1.000
_cell.length_b   1.000
_cell.length_c   1.000
_cell.angle_alpha   90.00
_cell.angle_beta   90.00
_cell.angle_gamma   90.00
#
_symmetry.space_group_name_H-M   'P 1'
#
loop_
_entity.id
_entity.type
_entity.pdbx_description
1 polymer ?
#
loop_
_entity_poly.entity_id
_entity_poly.type
_entity_poly.pdbx_seq_one_letter_code
_entity_poly.pdbx_strand_id
1 'polypeptide(L)'
;MLPDFDFMETLDLALKFIFIIVLIMLTGLFFIFTHDYVTQSAYFSINEISIHGLTQLTKSQALTQADLKPGDTLLSINAFKIKKKLVAHPWIKAVRIKRKPPHTLEIFIQEEVPLAQVDITNKPSLLINTQGVPFAPYPVETDAFNMKLPLIKGFVLEKKEDQWGFHGTLCQKVVGLLTSDPALPITSITTDMVTGIAVDTHFLSKDHSGQSVETPITLKLGFSQFKSKFETAGNIFHYLQQHAMEKDIAAMDLFNPERVIVTPGSHTPGAETQQGA
;
A
#
# COMPACT_ATOMS: atom_id res chain seq x y z
N MET A 1 6.06 27.91 80.45
CA MET A 1 5.29 26.66 80.42
C MET A 1 5.69 25.96 79.11
N LEU A 2 6.65 25.06 79.14
CA LEU A 2 6.99 24.19 78.00
C LEU A 2 5.99 23.05 78.07
N PRO A 3 5.42 22.65 76.89
CA PRO A 3 4.52 21.50 76.86
C PRO A 3 5.33 20.25 77.27
N ASP A 4 4.81 19.49 78.25
CA ASP A 4 5.34 18.17 78.60
C ASP A 4 5.21 17.29 77.37
N PHE A 5 6.37 17.00 76.79
CA PHE A 5 6.47 16.13 75.63
C PHE A 5 6.34 14.69 76.09
N ASP A 6 5.16 14.13 76.00
CA ASP A 6 4.90 12.75 76.40
C ASP A 6 5.68 11.80 75.44
N PHE A 7 6.89 11.45 75.84
CA PHE A 7 7.83 10.60 75.09
C PHE A 7 7.18 9.27 74.72
N MET A 8 6.26 8.76 75.54
CA MET A 8 5.56 7.50 75.23
C MET A 8 4.56 7.64 74.11
N GLU A 9 3.82 8.75 73.99
CA GLU A 9 2.89 9.01 72.90
C GLU A 9 3.63 9.21 71.59
N THR A 10 4.73 9.94 71.60
CA THR A 10 5.53 10.14 70.34
C THR A 10 6.19 8.84 69.87
N LEU A 11 6.64 7.97 70.79
CA LEU A 11 7.20 6.67 70.48
C LEU A 11 6.13 5.73 69.86
N ASP A 12 4.93 5.71 70.45
CA ASP A 12 3.80 4.91 69.94
C ASP A 12 3.39 5.39 68.57
N LEU A 13 3.33 6.69 68.32
CA LEU A 13 3.03 7.26 66.96
C LEU A 13 4.11 6.90 65.96
N ALA A 14 5.39 6.99 66.32
CA ALA A 14 6.50 6.63 65.49
C ALA A 14 6.48 5.13 65.11
N LEU A 15 6.19 4.26 66.10
CA LEU A 15 6.04 2.82 65.84
C LEU A 15 4.88 2.50 64.88
N LYS A 16 3.74 3.19 65.02
CA LYS A 16 2.60 3.05 64.10
C LYS A 16 2.97 3.49 62.69
N PHE A 17 3.68 4.62 62.53
CA PHE A 17 4.16 5.07 61.19
C PHE A 17 5.13 4.08 60.57
N ILE A 18 6.10 3.55 61.34
CA ILE A 18 7.04 2.54 60.85
C ILE A 18 6.28 1.28 60.42
N PHE A 19 5.32 0.82 61.25
CA PHE A 19 4.49 -0.34 60.91
C PHE A 19 3.72 -0.14 59.61
N ILE A 20 3.11 1.03 59.37
CA ILE A 20 2.40 1.37 58.15
C ILE A 20 3.36 1.36 56.94
N ILE A 21 4.55 1.94 57.09
CA ILE A 21 5.57 1.96 56.01
C ILE A 21 6.01 0.54 55.64
N VAL A 22 6.27 -0.30 56.68
CA VAL A 22 6.64 -1.71 56.45
C VAL A 22 5.51 -2.48 55.78
N LEU A 23 4.26 -2.25 56.20
CA LEU A 23 3.10 -2.89 55.57
C LEU A 23 2.94 -2.52 54.09
N ILE A 24 3.10 -1.23 53.77
CA ILE A 24 3.07 -0.75 52.37
C ILE A 24 4.22 -1.38 51.57
N MET A 25 5.41 -1.43 52.14
CA MET A 25 6.58 -2.04 51.48
C MET A 25 6.38 -3.54 51.20
N LEU A 26 5.87 -4.29 52.19
CA LEU A 26 5.56 -5.72 52.05
C LEU A 26 4.47 -5.95 51.00
N THR A 27 3.42 -5.11 51.03
CA THR A 27 2.35 -5.19 50.03
C THR A 27 2.88 -4.92 48.62
N GLY A 28 3.73 -3.91 48.47
CA GLY A 28 4.39 -3.62 47.19
C GLY A 28 5.24 -4.80 46.69
N LEU A 29 6.04 -5.36 47.58
CA LEU A 29 6.88 -6.53 47.27
C LEU A 29 6.04 -7.73 46.88
N PHE A 30 4.95 -8.00 47.60
CA PHE A 30 4.01 -9.07 47.27
C PHE A 30 3.40 -8.89 45.86
N PHE A 31 2.99 -7.67 45.47
CA PHE A 31 2.47 -7.40 44.13
C PHE A 31 3.54 -7.60 43.07
N ILE A 32 4.78 -7.19 43.30
CA ILE A 32 5.89 -7.40 42.35
C ILE A 32 6.12 -8.89 42.11
N PHE A 33 6.25 -9.68 43.15
CA PHE A 33 6.46 -11.13 43.04
C PHE A 33 5.28 -11.84 42.37
N THR A 34 4.04 -11.44 42.72
CA THR A 34 2.85 -12.03 42.12
C THR A 34 2.77 -11.69 40.63
N HIS A 35 3.07 -10.43 40.28
CA HIS A 35 3.11 -10.00 38.88
C HIS A 35 4.14 -10.81 38.06
N ASP A 36 5.37 -10.94 38.57
CA ASP A 36 6.43 -11.68 37.88
C ASP A 36 6.08 -13.18 37.77
N TYR A 37 5.53 -13.78 38.82
CA TYR A 37 5.10 -15.17 38.81
C TYR A 37 4.00 -15.42 37.76
N VAL A 38 3.01 -14.54 37.64
CA VAL A 38 1.92 -14.66 36.69
C VAL A 38 2.39 -14.39 35.26
N THR A 39 3.20 -13.34 35.06
CA THR A 39 3.65 -12.96 33.70
C THR A 39 4.67 -13.93 33.10
N GLN A 40 5.46 -14.60 33.93
CA GLN A 40 6.45 -15.60 33.51
C GLN A 40 5.92 -17.03 33.54
N SER A 41 4.67 -17.24 33.97
CA SER A 41 4.07 -18.56 34.05
C SER A 41 3.96 -19.21 32.66
N ALA A 42 4.43 -20.46 32.53
CA ALA A 42 4.28 -21.28 31.33
C ALA A 42 2.81 -21.48 30.94
N TYR A 43 1.88 -21.27 31.88
CA TYR A 43 0.44 -21.30 31.59
C TYR A 43 0.01 -20.26 30.55
N PHE A 44 0.70 -19.12 30.43
CA PHE A 44 0.42 -18.09 29.42
C PHE A 44 1.40 -18.11 28.25
N SER A 45 2.13 -19.21 28.05
CA SER A 45 3.00 -19.35 26.87
C SER A 45 2.16 -19.33 25.58
N ILE A 46 2.66 -18.65 24.55
CA ILE A 46 2.01 -18.58 23.25
C ILE A 46 2.21 -19.90 22.53
N ASN A 47 1.14 -20.68 22.42
CA ASN A 47 1.11 -21.93 21.67
C ASN A 47 0.60 -21.74 20.25
N GLU A 48 -0.23 -20.73 20.04
CA GLU A 48 -0.85 -20.45 18.76
C GLU A 48 -0.76 -18.97 18.38
N ILE A 49 -0.23 -18.71 17.17
CA ILE A 49 -0.23 -17.39 16.57
C ILE A 49 -1.05 -17.45 15.29
N SER A 50 -2.21 -16.80 15.32
CA SER A 50 -3.10 -16.67 14.16
C SER A 50 -2.89 -15.32 13.52
N ILE A 51 -2.49 -15.29 12.23
CA ILE A 51 -2.31 -14.06 11.45
C ILE A 51 -3.37 -14.03 10.36
N HIS A 52 -4.10 -12.93 10.29
CA HIS A 52 -5.18 -12.71 9.33
C HIS A 52 -4.90 -11.49 8.46
N GLY A 53 -5.37 -11.54 7.19
CA GLY A 53 -5.29 -10.41 6.25
C GLY A 53 -4.00 -10.35 5.45
N LEU A 54 -3.25 -11.44 5.37
CA LEU A 54 -2.08 -11.57 4.49
C LEU A 54 -2.54 -11.97 3.08
N THR A 55 -2.02 -11.27 2.08
CA THR A 55 -2.24 -11.53 0.65
C THR A 55 -0.92 -11.63 -0.10
N GLN A 56 -0.02 -10.68 0.13
CA GLN A 56 1.30 -10.60 -0.50
C GLN A 56 2.40 -11.13 0.43
N LEU A 57 2.24 -10.92 1.73
CA LEU A 57 3.20 -11.38 2.72
C LEU A 57 2.89 -12.80 3.18
N THR A 58 3.94 -13.57 3.43
CA THR A 58 3.82 -14.90 4.05
C THR A 58 3.74 -14.78 5.57
N LYS A 59 3.13 -15.78 6.21
CA LYS A 59 3.07 -15.86 7.68
C LYS A 59 4.48 -15.83 8.31
N SER A 60 5.45 -16.49 7.68
CA SER A 60 6.84 -16.54 8.15
C SER A 60 7.49 -15.17 8.13
N GLN A 61 7.32 -14.39 7.04
CA GLN A 61 7.84 -13.02 6.95
C GLN A 61 7.24 -12.12 8.02
N ALA A 62 5.92 -12.20 8.23
CA ALA A 62 5.25 -11.42 9.26
C ALA A 62 5.74 -11.77 10.68
N LEU A 63 5.95 -13.07 10.99
CA LEU A 63 6.48 -13.51 12.28
C LEU A 63 7.92 -13.03 12.51
N THR A 64 8.77 -13.14 11.50
CA THR A 64 10.17 -12.66 11.55
C THR A 64 10.19 -11.15 11.77
N GLN A 65 9.35 -10.40 11.05
CA GLN A 65 9.24 -8.95 11.21
C GLN A 65 8.73 -8.55 12.60
N ALA A 66 7.80 -9.32 13.16
CA ALA A 66 7.28 -9.11 14.51
C ALA A 66 8.30 -9.42 15.61
N ASP A 67 9.37 -10.18 15.28
CA ASP A 67 10.36 -10.70 16.23
C ASP A 67 9.69 -11.50 17.38
N LEU A 68 8.71 -12.33 17.01
CA LEU A 68 8.02 -13.23 17.92
C LEU A 68 8.73 -14.57 17.95
N LYS A 69 9.00 -15.06 19.16
CA LYS A 69 9.71 -16.32 19.38
C LYS A 69 8.77 -17.36 19.98
N PRO A 70 8.92 -18.66 19.64
CA PRO A 70 8.27 -19.71 20.38
C PRO A 70 8.67 -19.65 21.85
N GLY A 71 7.68 -19.73 22.74
CA GLY A 71 7.90 -19.67 24.19
C GLY A 71 7.74 -18.28 24.81
N ASP A 72 7.52 -17.23 24.01
CA ASP A 72 7.11 -15.93 24.57
C ASP A 72 5.79 -16.09 25.33
N THR A 73 5.63 -15.38 26.46
CA THR A 73 4.38 -15.41 27.21
C THR A 73 3.42 -14.32 26.75
N LEU A 74 2.13 -14.65 26.64
CA LEU A 74 1.08 -13.75 26.14
C LEU A 74 1.00 -12.46 26.94
N LEU A 75 1.34 -12.49 28.25
CA LEU A 75 1.29 -11.35 29.14
C LEU A 75 2.55 -10.49 29.07
N SER A 76 3.73 -11.07 28.82
CA SER A 76 5.01 -10.35 28.76
C SER A 76 5.25 -9.65 27.42
N ILE A 77 4.62 -10.10 26.31
CA ILE A 77 4.80 -9.48 25.01
C ILE A 77 4.31 -8.03 24.98
N ASN A 78 5.10 -7.15 24.41
CA ASN A 78 4.70 -5.76 24.20
C ASN A 78 4.00 -5.59 22.84
N ALA A 79 2.66 -5.59 22.84
CA ALA A 79 1.86 -5.45 21.62
C ALA A 79 2.16 -4.15 20.84
N PHE A 80 2.52 -3.06 21.52
CA PHE A 80 2.89 -1.80 20.87
C PHE A 80 4.22 -1.95 20.09
N LYS A 81 5.21 -2.61 20.70
CA LYS A 81 6.51 -2.89 20.06
C LYS A 81 6.34 -3.78 18.83
N ILE A 82 5.53 -4.84 18.94
CA ILE A 82 5.21 -5.73 17.82
C ILE A 82 4.51 -4.96 16.70
N LYS A 83 3.49 -4.17 17.04
CA LYS A 83 2.78 -3.33 16.06
C LYS A 83 3.75 -2.38 15.35
N LYS A 84 4.64 -1.70 16.10
CA LYS A 84 5.63 -0.77 15.52
C LYS A 84 6.58 -1.48 14.55
N LYS A 85 7.05 -2.69 14.90
CA LYS A 85 7.90 -3.51 14.02
C LYS A 85 7.18 -3.93 12.75
N LEU A 86 5.95 -4.39 12.86
CA LEU A 86 5.15 -4.82 11.72
C LEU A 86 4.85 -3.65 10.76
N VAL A 87 4.41 -2.49 11.29
CA VAL A 87 4.10 -1.30 10.47
C VAL A 87 5.36 -0.70 9.82
N ALA A 88 6.56 -1.02 10.31
CA ALA A 88 7.79 -0.63 9.62
C ALA A 88 8.02 -1.37 8.29
N HIS A 89 7.27 -2.45 8.02
CA HIS A 89 7.32 -3.14 6.74
C HIS A 89 6.52 -2.36 5.69
N PRO A 90 7.08 -2.08 4.48
CA PRO A 90 6.44 -1.23 3.46
C PRO A 90 5.04 -1.70 3.05
N TRP A 91 4.81 -3.00 3.01
CA TRP A 91 3.53 -3.61 2.62
C TRP A 91 2.46 -3.59 3.71
N ILE A 92 2.76 -3.15 4.92
CA ILE A 92 1.81 -3.19 6.03
C ILE A 92 1.25 -1.80 6.31
N LYS A 93 -0.01 -1.61 5.96
CA LYS A 93 -0.76 -0.38 6.21
C LYS A 93 -1.17 -0.21 7.66
N ALA A 94 -1.71 -1.27 8.25
CA ALA A 94 -2.20 -1.25 9.63
C ALA A 94 -2.13 -2.61 10.30
N VAL A 95 -1.98 -2.60 11.62
CA VAL A 95 -1.92 -3.81 12.44
C VAL A 95 -2.80 -3.65 13.67
N ARG A 96 -3.60 -4.69 13.97
CA ARG A 96 -4.35 -4.84 15.20
C ARG A 96 -3.94 -6.15 15.86
N ILE A 97 -3.61 -6.11 17.15
CA ILE A 97 -3.19 -7.27 17.92
C ILE A 97 -4.23 -7.51 19.01
N LYS A 98 -4.68 -8.75 19.13
CA LYS A 98 -5.58 -9.22 20.18
C LYS A 98 -4.94 -10.37 20.93
N ARG A 99 -4.91 -10.29 22.25
CA ARG A 99 -4.52 -11.38 23.11
C ARG A 99 -5.78 -12.18 23.48
N LYS A 100 -5.75 -13.47 23.25
CA LYS A 100 -6.79 -14.41 23.69
C LYS A 100 -6.20 -15.38 24.72
N PRO A 101 -6.28 -15.04 26.00
CA PRO A 101 -5.82 -15.95 27.03
C PRO A 101 -6.52 -17.32 26.92
N PRO A 102 -5.86 -18.43 27.29
CA PRO A 102 -4.53 -18.40 27.91
C PRO A 102 -3.35 -18.42 26.93
N HIS A 103 -3.50 -18.89 25.67
CA HIS A 103 -2.38 -19.30 24.82
C HIS A 103 -2.35 -18.72 23.41
N THR A 104 -3.36 -17.91 23.01
CA THR A 104 -3.53 -17.51 21.61
C THR A 104 -3.25 -16.02 21.41
N LEU A 105 -2.42 -15.71 20.40
CA LEU A 105 -2.16 -14.35 19.92
C LEU A 105 -2.75 -14.21 18.53
N GLU A 106 -3.72 -13.30 18.36
CA GLU A 106 -4.29 -12.95 17.06
C GLU A 106 -3.71 -11.64 16.56
N ILE A 107 -3.19 -11.66 15.33
CA ILE A 107 -2.64 -10.49 14.64
C ILE A 107 -3.46 -10.28 13.37
N PHE A 108 -4.11 -9.13 13.27
CA PHE A 108 -4.83 -8.71 12.07
C PHE A 108 -3.96 -7.69 11.34
N ILE A 109 -3.54 -8.04 10.14
CA ILE A 109 -2.73 -7.20 9.26
C ILE A 109 -3.62 -6.70 8.13
N GLN A 110 -3.52 -5.43 7.84
CA GLN A 110 -4.05 -4.83 6.64
C GLN A 110 -2.88 -4.46 5.75
N GLU A 111 -2.79 -5.09 4.60
CA GLU A 111 -1.75 -4.78 3.61
C GLU A 111 -2.10 -3.55 2.77
N GLU A 112 -1.09 -2.90 2.22
CA GLU A 112 -1.26 -1.86 1.20
C GLU A 112 -1.72 -2.50 -0.11
N VAL A 113 -2.63 -1.81 -0.79
CA VAL A 113 -3.14 -2.23 -2.10
C VAL A 113 -2.43 -1.41 -3.17
N PRO A 114 -1.59 -2.01 -4.00
CA PRO A 114 -0.91 -1.28 -5.07
C PRO A 114 -1.92 -0.87 -6.14
N LEU A 115 -1.84 0.40 -6.56
CA LEU A 115 -2.66 0.99 -7.62
C LEU A 115 -1.90 1.05 -8.95
N ALA A 116 -0.65 1.48 -8.90
CA ALA A 116 0.19 1.67 -10.08
C ALA A 116 1.67 1.63 -9.73
N GLN A 117 2.50 1.49 -10.75
CA GLN A 117 3.95 1.72 -10.70
C GLN A 117 4.23 3.15 -11.14
N VAL A 118 5.16 3.83 -10.49
CA VAL A 118 5.63 5.16 -10.91
C VAL A 118 7.09 5.05 -11.32
N ASP A 119 7.36 5.37 -12.57
CA ASP A 119 8.72 5.46 -13.08
C ASP A 119 9.40 6.76 -12.60
N ILE A 120 10.55 6.62 -11.99
CA ILE A 120 11.31 7.74 -11.46
C ILE A 120 12.65 7.79 -12.18
N THR A 121 12.92 8.91 -12.81
CA THR A 121 14.17 9.13 -13.55
C THR A 121 15.40 8.79 -12.68
N ASN A 122 16.23 7.86 -13.16
CA ASN A 122 17.46 7.39 -12.51
C ASN A 122 17.28 6.70 -11.14
N LYS A 123 16.08 6.18 -10.85
CA LYS A 123 15.80 5.41 -9.62
C LYS A 123 14.91 4.21 -9.95
N PRO A 124 14.88 3.18 -9.11
CA PRO A 124 13.89 2.12 -9.28
C PRO A 124 12.47 2.69 -9.17
N SER A 125 11.57 2.12 -9.95
CA SER A 125 10.15 2.47 -9.89
C SER A 125 9.58 2.23 -8.49
N LEU A 126 8.59 3.02 -8.11
CA LEU A 126 7.89 2.89 -6.84
C LEU A 126 6.45 2.45 -7.05
N LEU A 127 5.95 1.62 -6.14
CA LEU A 127 4.53 1.32 -6.05
C LEU A 127 3.81 2.41 -5.27
N ILE A 128 2.66 2.85 -5.80
CA ILE A 128 1.75 3.76 -5.10
C ILE A 128 0.47 3.02 -4.72
N ASN A 129 -0.09 3.41 -3.59
CA ASN A 129 -1.38 2.90 -3.12
C ASN A 129 -2.56 3.69 -3.72
N THR A 130 -3.78 3.33 -3.36
CA THR A 130 -5.03 3.99 -3.81
C THR A 130 -5.16 5.46 -3.39
N GLN A 131 -4.28 5.96 -2.53
CA GLN A 131 -4.20 7.36 -2.13
C GLN A 131 -3.09 8.13 -2.88
N GLY A 132 -2.34 7.46 -3.76
CA GLY A 132 -1.20 8.03 -4.48
C GLY A 132 0.08 8.12 -3.65
N VAL A 133 0.13 7.47 -2.47
CA VAL A 133 1.29 7.48 -1.59
C VAL A 133 2.25 6.38 -2.00
N PRO A 134 3.54 6.68 -2.23
CA PRO A 134 4.54 5.67 -2.51
C PRO A 134 4.84 4.85 -1.25
N PHE A 135 4.89 3.51 -1.38
CA PHE A 135 5.10 2.65 -0.21
C PHE A 135 6.19 1.59 -0.39
N ALA A 136 6.42 1.07 -1.59
CA ALA A 136 7.42 0.02 -1.83
C ALA A 136 8.14 0.21 -3.17
N PRO A 137 9.41 -0.26 -3.31
CA PRO A 137 10.09 -0.29 -4.60
C PRO A 137 9.51 -1.40 -5.50
N TYR A 138 9.69 -1.24 -6.82
CA TYR A 138 9.40 -2.24 -7.84
C TYR A 138 10.68 -2.51 -8.67
N PRO A 139 11.01 -3.73 -9.05
CA PRO A 139 10.25 -4.97 -8.85
C PRO A 139 10.21 -5.40 -7.38
N VAL A 140 9.15 -6.09 -7.01
CA VAL A 140 8.97 -6.63 -5.66
C VAL A 140 9.70 -7.97 -5.58
N GLU A 141 10.57 -8.12 -4.60
CA GLU A 141 11.32 -9.35 -4.35
C GLU A 141 10.44 -10.44 -3.69
N THR A 142 9.24 -10.65 -4.21
CA THR A 142 8.34 -11.68 -3.71
C THR A 142 7.72 -12.45 -4.86
N ASP A 143 7.83 -13.76 -4.84
CA ASP A 143 7.25 -14.67 -5.84
C ASP A 143 5.71 -14.58 -5.92
N ALA A 144 5.07 -14.02 -4.89
CA ALA A 144 3.61 -13.86 -4.82
C ALA A 144 3.09 -12.65 -5.61
N PHE A 145 3.95 -11.69 -6.01
CA PHE A 145 3.52 -10.48 -6.69
C PHE A 145 3.42 -10.69 -8.20
N ASN A 146 2.22 -10.98 -8.69
CA ASN A 146 1.93 -11.17 -10.12
C ASN A 146 0.80 -10.23 -10.60
N MET A 147 0.84 -8.96 -10.21
CA MET A 147 -0.15 -7.98 -10.66
C MET A 147 0.38 -7.20 -11.86
N LYS A 148 -0.43 -7.14 -12.93
CA LYS A 148 -0.19 -6.21 -14.05
C LYS A 148 -0.70 -4.83 -13.61
N LEU A 149 0.22 -3.98 -13.19
CA LEU A 149 -0.10 -2.62 -12.77
C LEU A 149 0.24 -1.62 -13.87
N PRO A 150 -0.57 -0.56 -14.06
CA PRO A 150 -0.25 0.51 -14.99
C PRO A 150 1.03 1.24 -14.59
N LEU A 151 1.84 1.63 -15.58
CA LEU A 151 3.06 2.39 -15.40
C LEU A 151 2.79 3.88 -15.56
N ILE A 152 3.08 4.68 -14.54
CA ILE A 152 2.96 6.13 -14.59
C ILE A 152 4.34 6.75 -14.85
N LYS A 153 4.40 7.63 -15.85
CA LYS A 153 5.60 8.40 -16.21
C LYS A 153 5.35 9.90 -16.05
N GLY A 154 6.41 10.65 -15.75
CA GLY A 154 6.34 12.11 -15.63
C GLY A 154 6.00 12.64 -14.24
N PHE A 155 5.83 11.78 -13.23
CA PHE A 155 5.72 12.22 -11.86
C PHE A 155 7.08 12.56 -11.26
N VAL A 156 7.11 13.65 -10.49
CA VAL A 156 8.29 14.06 -9.74
C VAL A 156 8.12 13.71 -8.28
N LEU A 157 9.09 12.99 -7.74
CA LEU A 157 9.10 12.63 -6.31
C LEU A 157 9.65 13.81 -5.50
N GLU A 158 8.81 14.39 -4.67
CA GLU A 158 9.14 15.56 -3.84
C GLU A 158 9.01 15.23 -2.36
N LYS A 159 9.83 15.87 -1.54
CA LYS A 159 9.73 15.77 -0.08
C LYS A 159 8.94 16.97 0.45
N LYS A 160 7.78 16.71 1.06
CA LYS A 160 6.94 17.74 1.71
C LYS A 160 6.64 17.31 3.14
N GLU A 161 6.78 18.23 4.10
CA GLU A 161 6.50 17.94 5.53
C GLU A 161 7.17 16.67 6.05
N ASP A 162 8.42 16.43 5.63
CA ASP A 162 9.25 15.27 5.96
C ASP A 162 8.79 13.92 5.37
N GLN A 163 7.80 13.92 4.50
CA GLN A 163 7.33 12.74 3.77
C GLN A 163 7.63 12.83 2.28
N TRP A 164 8.12 11.73 1.71
CA TRP A 164 8.28 11.59 0.26
C TRP A 164 6.94 11.26 -0.38
N GLY A 165 6.59 11.96 -1.46
CA GLY A 165 5.34 11.73 -2.15
C GLY A 165 5.30 12.36 -3.53
N PHE A 166 4.24 12.04 -4.27
CA PHE A 166 3.93 12.68 -5.54
C PHE A 166 2.86 13.72 -5.29
N HIS A 167 3.22 14.98 -5.53
CA HIS A 167 2.37 16.13 -5.24
C HIS A 167 1.89 16.80 -6.55
N GLY A 168 0.81 17.55 -6.44
CA GLY A 168 0.25 18.31 -7.56
C GLY A 168 -1.09 17.79 -8.06
N THR A 169 -1.76 18.66 -8.82
CA THR A 169 -3.11 18.40 -9.34
C THR A 169 -3.15 17.27 -10.35
N LEU A 170 -2.07 17.08 -11.14
CA LEU A 170 -1.99 15.97 -12.11
C LEU A 170 -1.91 14.63 -11.40
N CYS A 171 -1.15 14.51 -10.30
CA CYS A 171 -1.09 13.29 -9.52
C CYS A 171 -2.48 12.89 -9.00
N GLN A 172 -3.21 13.84 -8.39
CA GLN A 172 -4.55 13.59 -7.88
C GLN A 172 -5.52 13.18 -9.00
N LYS A 173 -5.41 13.78 -10.18
CA LYS A 173 -6.23 13.44 -11.34
C LYS A 173 -5.94 12.04 -11.86
N VAL A 174 -4.67 11.64 -11.93
CA VAL A 174 -4.27 10.27 -12.35
C VAL A 174 -4.73 9.23 -11.34
N VAL A 175 -4.55 9.48 -10.04
CA VAL A 175 -5.06 8.58 -9.00
C VAL A 175 -6.58 8.47 -9.06
N GLY A 176 -7.28 9.59 -9.24
CA GLY A 176 -8.74 9.62 -9.42
C GLY A 176 -9.18 8.85 -10.67
N LEU A 177 -8.44 8.97 -11.77
CA LEU A 177 -8.69 8.23 -13.01
C LEU A 177 -8.57 6.70 -12.78
N LEU A 178 -7.49 6.26 -12.16
CA LEU A 178 -7.23 4.83 -11.91
C LEU A 178 -8.18 4.23 -10.87
N THR A 179 -8.65 5.02 -9.92
CA THR A 179 -9.60 4.55 -8.88
C THR A 179 -11.06 4.55 -9.35
N SER A 180 -11.37 5.24 -10.45
CA SER A 180 -12.74 5.31 -11.00
C SER A 180 -13.15 4.12 -11.86
N ASP A 181 -12.34 3.06 -11.93
CA ASP A 181 -12.55 1.88 -12.77
C ASP A 181 -12.79 2.27 -14.25
N PRO A 182 -11.72 2.67 -14.96
CA PRO A 182 -11.85 3.11 -16.34
C PRO A 182 -12.37 1.99 -17.24
N ALA A 183 -13.27 2.32 -18.15
CA ALA A 183 -13.90 1.38 -19.10
C ALA A 183 -12.91 0.65 -20.01
N LEU A 184 -11.66 1.10 -20.08
CA LEU A 184 -10.58 0.53 -20.89
C LEU A 184 -9.38 0.15 -20.01
N PRO A 185 -8.70 -0.98 -20.30
CA PRO A 185 -7.52 -1.39 -19.58
C PRO A 185 -6.37 -0.40 -19.82
N ILE A 186 -5.85 0.20 -18.76
CA ILE A 186 -4.75 1.15 -18.82
C ILE A 186 -3.43 0.41 -18.63
N THR A 187 -2.52 0.53 -19.63
CA THR A 187 -1.18 -0.06 -19.57
C THR A 187 -0.15 0.93 -19.03
N SER A 188 -0.18 2.15 -19.57
CA SER A 188 0.68 3.23 -19.05
C SER A 188 -0.03 4.58 -19.08
N ILE A 189 0.45 5.49 -18.24
CA ILE A 189 0.00 6.88 -18.18
C ILE A 189 1.23 7.76 -18.25
N THR A 190 1.26 8.67 -19.20
CA THR A 190 2.29 9.70 -19.29
C THR A 190 1.68 11.04 -18.91
N THR A 191 2.35 11.75 -18.01
CA THR A 191 1.92 13.08 -17.56
C THR A 191 2.92 14.13 -17.97
N ASP A 192 2.40 15.23 -18.48
CA ASP A 192 3.18 16.39 -18.90
C ASP A 192 2.46 17.68 -18.49
N MET A 193 3.21 18.69 -18.08
CA MET A 193 2.64 19.96 -17.61
C MET A 193 1.99 20.78 -18.73
N VAL A 194 2.34 20.53 -19.99
CA VAL A 194 1.84 21.27 -21.15
C VAL A 194 0.70 20.51 -21.82
N THR A 195 0.86 19.21 -22.03
CA THR A 195 -0.10 18.37 -22.76
C THR A 195 -1.09 17.63 -21.86
N GLY A 196 -0.85 17.61 -20.55
CA GLY A 196 -1.71 16.95 -19.59
C GLY A 196 -1.46 15.45 -19.51
N ILE A 197 -2.52 14.65 -19.54
CA ILE A 197 -2.49 13.20 -19.36
C ILE A 197 -2.68 12.52 -20.71
N ALA A 198 -1.76 11.61 -21.03
CA ALA A 198 -1.89 10.65 -22.11
C ALA A 198 -1.92 9.23 -21.53
N VAL A 199 -2.75 8.36 -22.09
CA VAL A 199 -3.00 7.01 -21.59
C VAL A 199 -2.76 6.03 -22.74
N ASP A 200 -1.90 5.04 -22.50
CA ASP A 200 -1.75 3.90 -23.39
C ASP A 200 -2.71 2.81 -22.96
N THR A 201 -3.54 2.36 -23.87
CA THR A 201 -4.57 1.34 -23.69
C THR A 201 -4.57 0.36 -24.85
N HIS A 202 -5.34 -0.70 -24.72
CA HIS A 202 -5.55 -1.67 -25.79
C HIS A 202 -7.03 -1.76 -26.08
N PHE A 203 -7.37 -1.76 -27.36
CA PHE A 203 -8.70 -2.15 -27.81
C PHE A 203 -8.67 -3.59 -28.33
N LEU A 204 -9.72 -4.34 -28.01
CA LEU A 204 -9.91 -5.68 -28.54
C LEU A 204 -10.58 -5.58 -29.90
N SER A 205 -9.88 -5.97 -30.95
CA SER A 205 -10.43 -6.15 -32.30
C SER A 205 -10.48 -7.64 -32.67
N LYS A 206 -11.30 -8.01 -33.65
CA LYS A 206 -11.31 -9.37 -34.19
C LYS A 206 -10.58 -9.37 -35.53
N ASP A 207 -9.63 -10.26 -35.69
CA ASP A 207 -8.97 -10.50 -36.95
C ASP A 207 -9.92 -11.18 -37.94
N HIS A 208 -9.54 -11.23 -39.23
CA HIS A 208 -10.29 -11.95 -40.28
C HIS A 208 -10.52 -13.45 -39.99
N SER A 209 -9.70 -14.03 -39.12
CA SER A 209 -9.86 -15.39 -38.58
C SER A 209 -10.80 -15.50 -37.37
N GLY A 210 -11.35 -14.37 -36.86
CA GLY A 210 -12.19 -14.32 -35.68
C GLY A 210 -11.40 -14.35 -34.34
N GLN A 211 -10.06 -14.32 -34.38
CA GLN A 211 -9.23 -14.23 -33.21
C GLN A 211 -9.22 -12.80 -32.66
N SER A 212 -9.26 -12.68 -31.33
CA SER A 212 -9.14 -11.38 -30.65
C SER A 212 -7.69 -10.89 -30.73
N VAL A 213 -7.51 -9.72 -31.34
CA VAL A 213 -6.22 -9.02 -31.42
C VAL A 213 -6.28 -7.77 -30.56
N GLU A 214 -5.27 -7.58 -29.74
CA GLU A 214 -5.10 -6.34 -28.93
C GLU A 214 -4.40 -5.28 -29.78
N THR A 215 -5.10 -4.17 -30.06
CA THR A 215 -4.53 -3.03 -30.79
C THR A 215 -4.12 -1.96 -29.76
N PRO A 216 -2.81 -1.68 -29.59
CA PRO A 216 -2.36 -0.66 -28.68
C PRO A 216 -2.65 0.73 -29.25
N ILE A 217 -3.20 1.62 -28.43
CA ILE A 217 -3.56 2.98 -28.81
C ILE A 217 -3.20 3.95 -27.68
N THR A 218 -2.65 5.11 -28.04
CA THR A 218 -2.42 6.22 -27.13
C THR A 218 -3.58 7.21 -27.18
N LEU A 219 -4.25 7.43 -26.04
CA LEU A 219 -5.30 8.42 -25.86
C LEU A 219 -4.75 9.68 -25.21
N LYS A 220 -4.73 10.81 -25.92
CA LYS A 220 -4.34 12.12 -25.35
C LYS A 220 -5.56 12.78 -24.73
N LEU A 221 -5.67 12.75 -23.39
CA LEU A 221 -6.86 13.18 -22.67
C LEU A 221 -6.78 14.65 -22.20
N GLY A 222 -5.57 15.22 -22.09
CA GLY A 222 -5.39 16.55 -21.52
C GLY A 222 -5.63 16.59 -20.02
N PHE A 223 -6.39 17.60 -19.52
CA PHE A 223 -6.46 17.90 -18.09
C PHE A 223 -7.80 17.58 -17.41
N SER A 224 -8.86 17.24 -18.15
CA SER A 224 -10.21 17.13 -17.58
C SER A 224 -11.12 16.20 -18.41
N GLN A 225 -12.33 15.92 -17.85
CA GLN A 225 -13.40 15.19 -18.52
C GLN A 225 -13.00 13.76 -18.96
N PHE A 226 -12.19 13.07 -18.15
CA PHE A 226 -11.61 11.78 -18.53
C PHE A 226 -12.68 10.74 -18.85
N LYS A 227 -13.74 10.64 -18.04
CA LYS A 227 -14.81 9.64 -18.24
C LYS A 227 -15.48 9.79 -19.61
N SER A 228 -15.94 11.00 -19.94
CA SER A 228 -16.59 11.25 -21.26
C SER A 228 -15.63 11.04 -22.42
N LYS A 229 -14.34 11.37 -22.24
CA LYS A 229 -13.31 11.14 -23.26
C LYS A 229 -13.03 9.66 -23.50
N PHE A 230 -13.03 8.83 -22.45
CA PHE A 230 -12.95 7.37 -22.61
C PHE A 230 -14.18 6.80 -23.32
N GLU A 231 -15.39 7.26 -22.98
CA GLU A 231 -16.61 6.86 -23.65
C GLU A 231 -16.57 7.27 -25.15
N THR A 232 -16.12 8.48 -25.44
CA THR A 232 -15.96 8.96 -26.81
C THR A 232 -14.92 8.14 -27.57
N ALA A 233 -13.76 7.84 -26.97
CA ALA A 233 -12.75 6.98 -27.57
C ALA A 233 -13.29 5.59 -27.90
N GLY A 234 -14.05 4.99 -26.98
CA GLY A 234 -14.70 3.70 -27.18
C GLY A 234 -15.69 3.71 -28.36
N ASN A 235 -16.52 4.74 -28.43
CA ASN A 235 -17.49 4.90 -29.54
C ASN A 235 -16.80 5.09 -30.90
N ILE A 236 -15.75 5.91 -30.94
CA ILE A 236 -14.96 6.11 -32.16
C ILE A 236 -14.28 4.82 -32.57
N PHE A 237 -13.66 4.09 -31.64
CA PHE A 237 -13.02 2.83 -31.95
C PHE A 237 -14.02 1.80 -32.48
N HIS A 238 -15.19 1.69 -31.87
CA HIS A 238 -16.27 0.81 -32.34
C HIS A 238 -16.72 1.16 -33.77
N TYR A 239 -16.87 2.46 -34.08
CA TYR A 239 -17.17 2.93 -35.40
C TYR A 239 -16.08 2.54 -36.41
N LEU A 240 -14.81 2.75 -36.07
CA LEU A 240 -13.68 2.41 -36.94
C LEU A 240 -13.57 0.89 -37.18
N GLN A 241 -13.87 0.10 -36.14
CA GLN A 241 -13.92 -1.35 -36.22
C GLN A 241 -15.00 -1.84 -37.27
N GLN A 242 -16.17 -1.21 -37.23
CA GLN A 242 -17.23 -1.55 -38.20
C GLN A 242 -16.83 -1.25 -39.66
N HIS A 243 -15.90 -0.31 -39.88
CA HIS A 243 -15.42 0.09 -41.17
C HIS A 243 -14.04 -0.51 -41.55
N ALA A 244 -13.54 -1.45 -40.75
CA ALA A 244 -12.23 -2.10 -40.90
C ALA A 244 -11.03 -1.13 -40.94
N MET A 245 -11.16 0.03 -40.26
CA MET A 245 -10.13 1.08 -40.18
C MET A 245 -9.33 1.03 -38.88
N GLU A 246 -9.61 0.09 -37.97
CA GLU A 246 -9.04 0.02 -36.65
C GLU A 246 -7.53 -0.34 -36.62
N LYS A 247 -7.04 -1.01 -37.66
CA LYS A 247 -5.66 -1.53 -37.72
C LYS A 247 -4.61 -0.45 -37.91
N ASP A 248 -5.02 0.71 -38.39
CA ASP A 248 -4.11 1.79 -38.76
C ASP A 248 -4.07 2.96 -37.73
N ILE A 249 -4.56 2.73 -36.50
CA ILE A 249 -4.66 3.81 -35.53
C ILE A 249 -3.57 3.66 -34.50
N ALA A 250 -2.72 4.71 -34.37
CA ALA A 250 -1.70 4.80 -33.31
C ALA A 250 -2.14 5.65 -32.11
N ALA A 251 -2.87 6.73 -32.39
CA ALA A 251 -3.27 7.63 -31.31
C ALA A 251 -4.62 8.32 -31.61
N MET A 252 -5.33 8.69 -30.54
CA MET A 252 -6.49 9.56 -30.59
C MET A 252 -6.24 10.78 -29.68
N ASP A 253 -6.35 11.97 -30.26
CA ASP A 253 -6.27 13.23 -29.52
C ASP A 253 -7.69 13.69 -29.16
N LEU A 254 -7.99 13.62 -27.87
CA LEU A 254 -9.25 14.02 -27.26
C LEU A 254 -9.08 15.27 -26.39
N PHE A 255 -8.04 16.05 -26.61
CA PHE A 255 -7.82 17.29 -25.85
C PHE A 255 -9.03 18.23 -25.99
N ASN A 256 -9.53 18.40 -27.20
CA ASN A 256 -10.77 19.11 -27.47
C ASN A 256 -11.92 18.10 -27.68
N PRO A 257 -12.97 18.09 -26.82
CA PRO A 257 -14.08 17.14 -26.94
C PRO A 257 -14.93 17.33 -28.22
N GLU A 258 -14.90 18.54 -28.83
CA GLU A 258 -15.64 18.83 -30.07
C GLU A 258 -14.91 18.40 -31.33
N ARG A 259 -13.61 18.11 -31.23
CA ARG A 259 -12.77 17.74 -32.36
C ARG A 259 -11.76 16.67 -31.98
N VAL A 260 -12.07 15.45 -32.31
CA VAL A 260 -11.14 14.33 -32.11
C VAL A 260 -10.25 14.16 -33.34
N ILE A 261 -8.95 14.07 -33.11
CA ILE A 261 -7.97 13.83 -34.20
C ILE A 261 -7.45 12.41 -34.02
N VAL A 262 -7.66 11.57 -35.04
CA VAL A 262 -7.14 10.21 -35.11
C VAL A 262 -5.85 10.22 -35.91
N THR A 263 -4.76 9.74 -35.30
CA THR A 263 -3.46 9.64 -35.96
C THR A 263 -3.26 8.21 -36.43
N PRO A 264 -3.03 7.99 -37.74
CA PRO A 264 -2.75 6.66 -38.29
C PRO A 264 -1.39 6.14 -37.76
N GLY A 265 -1.30 4.82 -37.61
CA GLY A 265 -0.04 4.12 -37.35
C GLY A 265 0.83 4.15 -38.62
N SER A 266 2.13 4.38 -38.46
CA SER A 266 3.07 4.20 -39.58
C SER A 266 3.22 2.71 -39.86
N HIS A 267 2.53 2.18 -40.88
CA HIS A 267 2.98 0.94 -41.51
C HIS A 267 4.33 1.21 -42.15
N THR A 268 5.39 0.69 -41.62
CA THR A 268 6.62 0.49 -42.40
C THR A 268 6.29 -0.59 -43.41
N PRO A 269 6.20 -0.27 -44.73
CA PRO A 269 6.02 -1.30 -45.75
C PRO A 269 7.19 -2.27 -45.58
N GLY A 270 6.86 -3.55 -45.48
CA GLY A 270 7.86 -4.61 -45.39
C GLY A 270 8.95 -4.40 -46.45
N ALA A 271 10.19 -4.51 -46.04
CA ALA A 271 11.33 -4.58 -46.97
C ALA A 271 11.05 -5.76 -47.94
N GLU A 272 10.58 -5.44 -49.10
CA GLU A 272 10.61 -6.36 -50.22
C GLU A 272 12.07 -6.76 -50.43
N THR A 273 12.36 -7.98 -50.09
CA THR A 273 13.62 -8.66 -50.41
C THR A 273 13.65 -8.70 -51.95
N GLN A 274 14.34 -7.73 -52.59
CA GLN A 274 14.79 -7.87 -53.93
C GLN A 274 15.81 -9.02 -53.99
N GLN A 275 15.34 -10.22 -54.20
CA GLN A 275 16.14 -11.25 -54.87
C GLN A 275 16.17 -10.89 -56.36
N GLY A 276 17.23 -10.20 -56.73
CA GLY A 276 17.61 -9.97 -58.13
C GLY A 276 18.74 -10.91 -58.51
N ALA A 277 18.44 -11.76 -59.45
CA ALA A 277 19.27 -12.40 -60.45
C ALA A 277 20.79 -12.48 -60.27
#